data_b8203fd6e599162208ff0806e26d05df
#
_entry.id   b8203fd6e599162208ff0806e26d05df
#
_cell.length_a   1.000
_cell.length_b   1.000
_cell.length_c   1.000
_cell.angle_alpha   90.00
_cell.angle_beta   90.00
_cell.angle_gamma   90.00
#
_symmetry.space_group_name_H-M   'P 1'
#
loop_
_entity.id
_entity.type
_entity.pdbx_description
1 polymer ?
#
loop_
_entity_poly.entity_id
_entity_poly.type
_entity_poly.pdbx_seq_one_letter_code
_entity_poly.pdbx_strand_id
1 'polypeptide(L)'
;MLKLAPALLTGFVAMGGWAVVSVKDLPEYFVAGQQYTIEFQVRQHGRTLLSGLRPELVVTSGGARGVVIPAAARSAPGTYAVTFTAPATGPATLTIRSGFGNNQLTLYPLAVVAGGGSKPALSVADRGQMLFVAKGCNTCHVNSDLSNAPDNMALTVGPALGARHLAREYVIQKLKNPNSQVMPDLGLTDAEAAAIAAFLSTGAAASGGR
;
A
#
# COMPACT_ATOMS: atom_id res chain seq x y z
N MET A 1 28.04 5.97 -53.30
CA MET A 1 28.35 5.26 -52.05
C MET A 1 27.35 5.70 -50.99
N LEU A 2 26.32 4.89 -50.76
CA LEU A 2 25.24 5.18 -49.82
C LEU A 2 25.61 4.61 -48.45
N LYS A 3 25.84 5.47 -47.46
CA LYS A 3 26.16 5.02 -46.10
C LYS A 3 24.84 4.71 -45.40
N LEU A 4 24.54 3.43 -45.20
CA LEU A 4 23.48 2.98 -44.28
C LEU A 4 23.93 3.25 -42.84
N ALA A 5 23.19 4.10 -42.12
CA ALA A 5 23.33 4.25 -40.69
C ALA A 5 22.63 3.05 -40.01
N PRO A 6 23.24 2.40 -39.01
CA PRO A 6 22.57 1.35 -38.28
C PRO A 6 21.47 1.98 -37.38
N ALA A 7 20.22 1.61 -37.63
CA ALA A 7 19.13 1.88 -36.73
C ALA A 7 19.35 1.10 -35.42
N LEU A 8 19.67 1.78 -34.35
CA LEU A 8 19.65 1.23 -32.99
C LEU A 8 18.20 0.85 -32.64
N LEU A 9 17.86 -0.43 -32.84
CA LEU A 9 16.68 -1.02 -32.22
C LEU A 9 16.93 -1.03 -30.69
N THR A 10 16.50 -0.02 -30.00
CA THR A 10 16.32 -0.08 -28.54
C THR A 10 15.20 -1.07 -28.26
N GLY A 11 15.59 -2.34 -28.03
CA GLY A 11 14.66 -3.37 -27.60
C GLY A 11 14.05 -2.94 -26.27
N PHE A 12 12.75 -2.63 -26.28
CA PHE A 12 11.94 -2.63 -25.10
C PHE A 12 11.95 -4.06 -24.55
N VAL A 13 12.83 -4.34 -23.61
CA VAL A 13 12.70 -5.51 -22.76
C VAL A 13 11.40 -5.29 -21.98
N ALA A 14 10.33 -5.96 -22.40
CA ALA A 14 9.12 -6.06 -21.61
C ALA A 14 9.55 -6.72 -20.29
N MET A 15 9.81 -5.93 -19.26
CA MET A 15 10.15 -6.43 -17.92
C MET A 15 8.87 -7.05 -17.36
N GLY A 16 8.67 -8.33 -17.70
CA GLY A 16 7.62 -9.15 -17.12
C GLY A 16 7.84 -9.25 -15.61
N GLY A 17 6.77 -9.27 -14.86
CA GLY A 17 6.84 -9.43 -13.41
C GLY A 17 5.72 -8.70 -12.70
N TRP A 18 5.79 -8.74 -11.39
CA TRP A 18 4.87 -8.08 -10.49
C TRP A 18 5.63 -7.10 -9.57
N ALA A 19 4.92 -6.13 -9.04
CA ALA A 19 5.50 -5.17 -8.11
C ALA A 19 4.64 -5.06 -6.84
N VAL A 20 5.31 -4.80 -5.73
CA VAL A 20 4.70 -4.43 -4.46
C VAL A 20 4.74 -2.91 -4.34
N VAL A 21 3.60 -2.33 -4.01
CA VAL A 21 3.49 -0.94 -3.58
C VAL A 21 3.39 -0.90 -2.06
N SER A 22 4.21 -0.09 -1.41
CA SER A 22 4.22 0.06 0.05
C SER A 22 4.09 1.52 0.42
N VAL A 23 2.99 1.90 1.09
CA VAL A 23 2.78 3.26 1.60
C VAL A 23 3.64 3.48 2.84
N LYS A 24 4.33 4.62 2.92
CA LYS A 24 5.23 4.93 4.04
C LYS A 24 4.45 5.29 5.31
N ASP A 25 3.81 6.42 5.31
CA ASP A 25 3.08 6.95 6.47
C ASP A 25 1.59 7.10 6.10
N LEU A 26 0.78 6.09 6.44
CA LEU A 26 -0.65 6.15 6.17
C LEU A 26 -1.36 6.89 7.31
N PRO A 27 -2.09 8.00 7.05
CA PRO A 27 -2.95 8.61 8.05
C PRO A 27 -4.03 7.65 8.55
N GLU A 28 -4.56 7.88 9.74
CA GLU A 28 -5.71 7.11 10.24
C GLU A 28 -7.03 7.60 9.63
N TYR A 29 -7.10 8.88 9.30
CA TYR A 29 -8.23 9.55 8.68
C TYR A 29 -7.76 10.82 7.96
N PHE A 30 -8.63 11.41 7.19
CA PHE A 30 -8.43 12.72 6.56
C PHE A 30 -9.38 13.76 7.14
N VAL A 31 -9.02 15.04 7.00
CA VAL A 31 -9.91 16.17 7.28
C VAL A 31 -10.29 16.81 5.94
N ALA A 32 -11.57 16.96 5.70
CA ALA A 32 -12.09 17.47 4.43
C ALA A 32 -11.45 18.84 4.05
N GLY A 33 -11.06 18.95 2.80
CA GLY A 33 -10.43 20.17 2.24
C GLY A 33 -8.98 20.39 2.63
N GLN A 34 -8.38 19.57 3.51
CA GLN A 34 -6.95 19.66 3.83
C GLN A 34 -6.09 18.94 2.80
N GLN A 35 -4.87 19.39 2.61
CA GLN A 35 -3.87 18.75 1.76
C GLN A 35 -3.13 17.65 2.52
N TYR A 36 -2.92 16.53 1.83
CA TYR A 36 -2.14 15.40 2.30
C TYR A 36 -1.14 14.98 1.24
N THR A 37 0.04 14.56 1.68
CA THR A 37 1.05 13.94 0.83
C THR A 37 1.17 12.48 1.23
N ILE A 38 0.94 11.58 0.27
CA ILE A 38 1.17 10.14 0.43
C ILE A 38 2.48 9.80 -0.26
N GLU A 39 3.42 9.28 0.51
CA GLU A 39 4.69 8.75 0.01
C GLU A 39 4.63 7.22 -0.02
N PHE A 40 5.13 6.63 -1.10
CA PHE A 40 5.13 5.19 -1.28
C PHE A 40 6.33 4.71 -2.09
N GLN A 41 6.63 3.45 -1.97
CA GLN A 41 7.70 2.79 -2.72
C GLN A 41 7.12 1.71 -3.63
N VAL A 42 7.78 1.51 -4.78
CA VAL A 42 7.46 0.45 -5.73
C VAL A 42 8.66 -0.48 -5.82
N ARG A 43 8.43 -1.78 -5.55
CA ARG A 43 9.48 -2.82 -5.57
C ARG A 43 9.08 -3.96 -6.51
N GLN A 44 9.89 -4.23 -7.52
CA GLN A 44 9.76 -5.44 -8.34
C GLN A 44 10.04 -6.67 -7.49
N HIS A 45 9.15 -7.66 -7.57
CA HIS A 45 9.20 -8.90 -6.79
C HIS A 45 9.36 -8.68 -5.28
N GLY A 46 8.85 -7.54 -4.77
CA GLY A 46 8.96 -7.14 -3.38
C GLY A 46 10.36 -6.72 -2.94
N ARG A 47 11.38 -6.71 -3.82
CA ARG A 47 12.79 -6.50 -3.48
C ARG A 47 13.42 -5.29 -4.15
N THR A 48 13.47 -5.26 -5.47
CA THR A 48 14.20 -4.24 -6.23
C THR A 48 13.39 -2.98 -6.35
N LEU A 49 13.88 -1.87 -5.80
CA LEU A 49 13.27 -0.56 -5.93
C LEU A 49 13.26 -0.11 -7.38
N LEU A 50 12.09 0.27 -7.91
CA LEU A 50 11.89 0.67 -9.29
C LEU A 50 11.79 2.18 -9.42
N SER A 51 12.83 2.78 -9.98
CA SER A 51 12.84 4.20 -10.36
C SER A 51 12.36 4.39 -11.81
N GLY A 52 12.03 5.65 -12.17
CA GLY A 52 11.65 6.00 -13.55
C GLY A 52 10.22 5.59 -13.95
N LEU A 53 9.41 5.11 -13.01
CA LEU A 53 8.00 4.82 -13.25
C LEU A 53 7.17 6.12 -13.30
N ARG A 54 5.92 5.98 -13.75
CA ARG A 54 4.91 7.06 -13.76
C ARG A 54 3.68 6.61 -12.97
N PRO A 55 3.79 6.51 -11.64
CA PRO A 55 2.66 6.09 -10.83
C PRO A 55 1.62 7.19 -10.72
N GLU A 56 0.40 6.78 -10.37
CA GLU A 56 -0.75 7.66 -10.19
C GLU A 56 -1.50 7.28 -8.93
N LEU A 57 -2.10 8.27 -8.27
CA LEU A 57 -3.09 8.07 -7.23
C LEU A 57 -4.49 8.30 -7.80
N VAL A 58 -5.39 7.38 -7.58
CA VAL A 58 -6.83 7.56 -7.83
C VAL A 58 -7.53 7.73 -6.50
N VAL A 59 -8.20 8.86 -6.30
CA VAL A 59 -9.01 9.15 -5.11
C VAL A 59 -10.47 9.03 -5.48
N THR A 60 -11.20 8.14 -4.80
CA THR A 60 -12.64 7.92 -5.01
C THR A 60 -13.39 8.21 -3.72
N SER A 61 -14.50 8.95 -3.77
CA SER A 61 -15.34 9.28 -2.62
C SER A 61 -16.78 9.45 -3.07
N GLY A 62 -17.74 9.03 -2.23
CA GLY A 62 -19.17 9.28 -2.44
C GLY A 62 -19.78 8.71 -3.73
N GLY A 63 -19.19 7.63 -4.28
CA GLY A 63 -19.63 7.05 -5.54
C GLY A 63 -19.29 7.87 -6.80
N ALA A 64 -18.59 8.98 -6.65
CA ALA A 64 -18.14 9.82 -7.76
C ALA A 64 -17.01 9.13 -8.55
N ARG A 65 -16.85 9.56 -9.81
CA ARG A 65 -15.70 9.15 -10.62
C ARG A 65 -14.41 9.54 -9.93
N GLY A 66 -13.44 8.60 -9.85
CA GLY A 66 -12.17 8.83 -9.20
C GLY A 66 -11.36 9.97 -9.86
N VAL A 67 -10.73 10.79 -9.03
CA VAL A 67 -9.78 11.81 -9.47
C VAL A 67 -8.41 11.16 -9.58
N VAL A 68 -7.77 11.27 -10.76
CA VAL A 68 -6.45 10.72 -11.05
C VAL A 68 -5.39 11.81 -10.89
N ILE A 69 -4.37 11.55 -10.09
CA ILE A 69 -3.31 12.51 -9.77
C ILE A 69 -1.95 11.84 -10.00
N PRO A 70 -1.09 12.37 -10.88
CA PRO A 70 0.23 11.81 -11.09
C PRO A 70 1.11 12.00 -9.86
N ALA A 71 1.91 10.96 -9.55
CA ALA A 71 2.88 11.02 -8.47
C ALA A 71 4.24 11.50 -8.99
N ALA A 72 4.94 12.28 -8.18
CA ALA A 72 6.29 12.74 -8.45
C ALA A 72 7.33 11.78 -7.85
N ALA A 73 8.42 11.51 -8.58
CA ALA A 73 9.57 10.78 -8.06
C ALA A 73 10.25 11.58 -6.94
N ARG A 74 10.77 10.88 -5.94
CA ARG A 74 11.60 11.43 -4.86
C ARG A 74 13.08 11.09 -5.10
N SER A 75 13.96 11.69 -4.31
CA SER A 75 15.40 11.44 -4.41
C SER A 75 15.80 10.00 -4.04
N ALA A 76 15.08 9.37 -3.12
CA ALA A 76 15.32 7.98 -2.76
C ALA A 76 14.83 7.03 -3.88
N PRO A 77 15.62 6.01 -4.26
CA PRO A 77 15.26 5.08 -5.33
C PRO A 77 13.89 4.46 -5.11
N GLY A 78 13.11 4.32 -6.19
CA GLY A 78 11.79 3.69 -6.19
C GLY A 78 10.76 4.35 -5.30
N THR A 79 11.02 5.56 -4.82
CA THR A 79 10.14 6.33 -3.94
C THR A 79 9.42 7.42 -4.72
N TYR A 80 8.12 7.52 -4.49
CA TYR A 80 7.23 8.47 -5.14
C TYR A 80 6.33 9.13 -4.10
N ALA A 81 5.86 10.33 -4.42
CA ALA A 81 4.90 11.02 -3.57
C ALA A 81 3.82 11.71 -4.42
N VAL A 82 2.64 11.78 -3.86
CA VAL A 82 1.50 12.46 -4.45
C VAL A 82 0.84 13.35 -3.40
N THR A 83 0.55 14.59 -3.78
CA THR A 83 -0.17 15.54 -2.93
C THR A 83 -1.58 15.71 -3.48
N PHE A 84 -2.58 15.63 -2.63
CA PHE A 84 -3.98 15.80 -2.99
C PHE A 84 -4.73 16.53 -1.88
N THR A 85 -5.87 17.10 -2.23
CA THR A 85 -6.81 17.65 -1.26
C THR A 85 -7.84 16.59 -0.88
N ALA A 86 -8.03 16.35 0.42
CA ALA A 86 -9.01 15.40 0.89
C ALA A 86 -10.42 15.78 0.42
N PRO A 87 -11.21 14.81 -0.08
CA PRO A 87 -12.56 15.06 -0.59
C PRO A 87 -13.53 15.51 0.53
N ALA A 88 -14.80 15.66 0.20
CA ALA A 88 -15.87 15.89 1.17
C ALA A 88 -15.94 14.75 2.21
N THR A 89 -16.59 15.03 3.34
CA THR A 89 -16.78 14.06 4.45
C THR A 89 -17.42 12.77 3.98
N GLY A 90 -16.97 11.65 4.57
CA GLY A 90 -17.39 10.29 4.23
C GLY A 90 -16.20 9.37 3.96
N PRO A 91 -16.39 8.17 3.47
CA PRO A 91 -15.30 7.27 3.13
C PRO A 91 -14.61 7.71 1.83
N ALA A 92 -13.27 7.70 1.84
CA ALA A 92 -12.43 7.89 0.66
C ALA A 92 -11.55 6.68 0.42
N THR A 93 -11.55 6.14 -0.79
CA THR A 93 -10.69 5.04 -1.21
C THR A 93 -9.56 5.59 -2.07
N LEU A 94 -8.34 5.18 -1.74
CA LEU A 94 -7.13 5.52 -2.47
C LEU A 94 -6.63 4.28 -3.21
N THR A 95 -6.43 4.40 -4.52
CA THR A 95 -5.79 3.36 -5.33
C THR A 95 -4.52 3.92 -5.95
N ILE A 96 -3.38 3.32 -5.63
CA ILE A 96 -2.08 3.67 -6.21
C ILE A 96 -1.82 2.73 -7.38
N ARG A 97 -1.79 3.27 -8.60
CA ARG A 97 -1.31 2.57 -9.79
C ARG A 97 0.20 2.73 -9.84
N SER A 98 0.92 1.62 -9.85
CA SER A 98 2.39 1.65 -9.71
C SER A 98 3.13 2.21 -10.94
N GLY A 99 2.49 2.24 -12.10
CA GLY A 99 3.18 2.52 -13.37
C GLY A 99 4.07 1.37 -13.86
N PHE A 100 4.02 0.20 -13.19
CA PHE A 100 4.72 -1.03 -13.60
C PHE A 100 3.66 -2.10 -13.97
N GLY A 101 3.47 -2.32 -15.26
CA GLY A 101 2.38 -3.16 -15.76
C GLY A 101 1.03 -2.71 -15.21
N ASN A 102 0.19 -3.66 -14.83
CA ASN A 102 -1.13 -3.42 -14.24
C ASN A 102 -1.12 -3.49 -12.71
N ASN A 103 0.04 -3.41 -12.07
CA ASN A 103 0.13 -3.52 -10.61
C ASN A 103 -0.41 -2.27 -9.94
N GLN A 104 -1.32 -2.48 -9.01
CA GLN A 104 -1.93 -1.41 -8.22
C GLN A 104 -2.13 -1.87 -6.78
N LEU A 105 -2.26 -0.90 -5.88
CA LEU A 105 -2.63 -1.09 -4.48
C LEU A 105 -3.85 -0.24 -4.17
N THR A 106 -4.95 -0.87 -3.84
CA THR A 106 -6.14 -0.21 -3.30
C THR A 106 -6.13 -0.33 -1.79
N LEU A 107 -6.24 0.79 -1.10
CA LEU A 107 -6.29 0.86 0.36
C LEU A 107 -7.71 0.62 0.86
N TYR A 108 -7.84 0.21 2.13
CA TYR A 108 -9.12 0.29 2.81
C TYR A 108 -9.62 1.73 2.80
N PRO A 109 -10.95 1.94 2.72
CA PRO A 109 -11.50 3.28 2.80
C PRO A 109 -11.08 3.97 4.10
N LEU A 110 -10.56 5.20 3.98
CA LEU A 110 -10.27 6.06 5.13
C LEU A 110 -11.42 7.01 5.34
N ALA A 111 -11.77 7.25 6.59
CA ALA A 111 -12.76 8.26 6.94
C ALA A 111 -12.24 9.66 6.60
N VAL A 112 -13.08 10.49 5.99
CA VAL A 112 -12.86 11.93 5.86
C VAL A 112 -13.82 12.63 6.81
N VAL A 113 -13.28 13.33 7.80
CA VAL A 113 -14.06 14.05 8.81
C VAL A 113 -14.11 15.55 8.50
N ALA A 114 -15.10 16.25 9.03
CA ALA A 114 -15.16 17.71 8.97
C ALA A 114 -14.01 18.34 9.79
N GLY A 115 -13.61 19.55 9.46
CA GLY A 115 -12.68 20.33 10.29
C GLY A 115 -13.25 20.50 11.71
N GLY A 116 -12.44 20.13 12.72
CA GLY A 116 -12.89 20.10 14.12
C GLY A 116 -13.77 18.89 14.50
N GLY A 117 -14.03 17.98 13.57
CA GLY A 117 -14.77 16.74 13.85
C GLY A 117 -13.99 15.75 14.71
N SER A 118 -14.71 14.84 15.36
CA SER A 118 -14.10 13.80 16.21
C SER A 118 -13.28 12.82 15.38
N LYS A 119 -12.11 12.44 15.91
CA LYS A 119 -11.31 11.37 15.35
C LYS A 119 -12.13 10.06 15.34
N PRO A 120 -12.17 9.32 14.20
CA PRO A 120 -12.84 8.02 14.17
C PRO A 120 -12.22 7.05 15.18
N ALA A 121 -13.07 6.29 15.85
CA ALA A 121 -12.60 5.20 16.70
C ALA A 121 -12.09 4.07 15.82
N LEU A 122 -10.82 3.72 15.97
CA LEU A 122 -10.16 2.64 15.23
C LEU A 122 -9.45 1.74 16.24
N SER A 123 -9.78 0.46 16.28
CA SER A 123 -9.06 -0.47 17.14
C SER A 123 -7.63 -0.68 16.63
N VAL A 124 -6.72 -1.10 17.51
CA VAL A 124 -5.33 -1.38 17.12
C VAL A 124 -5.27 -2.50 16.07
N ALA A 125 -6.15 -3.50 16.16
CA ALA A 125 -6.20 -4.59 15.21
C ALA A 125 -6.75 -4.13 13.83
N ASP A 126 -7.80 -3.28 13.80
CA ASP A 126 -8.31 -2.72 12.55
C ASP A 126 -7.25 -1.84 11.88
N ARG A 127 -6.55 -1.02 12.67
CA ARG A 127 -5.39 -0.27 12.17
C ARG A 127 -4.34 -1.19 11.59
N GLY A 128 -4.06 -2.32 12.25
CA GLY A 128 -3.14 -3.34 11.79
C GLY A 128 -3.55 -3.96 10.46
N GLN A 129 -4.84 -4.27 10.29
CA GLN A 129 -5.41 -4.75 9.04
C GLN A 129 -5.21 -3.74 7.90
N MET A 130 -5.52 -2.46 8.14
CA MET A 130 -5.31 -1.40 7.16
C MET A 130 -3.83 -1.27 6.78
N LEU A 131 -2.93 -1.31 7.75
CA LEU A 131 -1.49 -1.24 7.53
C LEU A 131 -0.96 -2.48 6.80
N PHE A 132 -1.47 -3.67 7.10
CA PHE A 132 -1.08 -4.90 6.41
C PHE A 132 -1.32 -4.79 4.90
N VAL A 133 -2.43 -4.19 4.48
CA VAL A 133 -2.71 -3.90 3.07
C VAL A 133 -1.85 -2.73 2.57
N ALA A 134 -1.80 -1.62 3.29
CA ALA A 134 -1.08 -0.42 2.85
C ALA A 134 0.44 -0.62 2.70
N LYS A 135 1.02 -1.50 3.51
CA LYS A 135 2.44 -1.88 3.39
C LYS A 135 2.69 -2.93 2.30
N GLY A 136 1.63 -3.41 1.62
CA GLY A 136 1.72 -4.38 0.53
C GLY A 136 1.98 -5.83 0.99
N CYS A 137 1.78 -6.13 2.28
CA CYS A 137 2.01 -7.47 2.83
C CYS A 137 1.10 -8.51 2.16
N ASN A 138 -0.15 -8.14 1.87
CA ASN A 138 -1.13 -8.98 1.20
C ASN A 138 -0.73 -9.37 -0.24
N THR A 139 0.18 -8.66 -0.89
CA THR A 139 0.69 -9.05 -2.21
C THR A 139 1.47 -10.37 -2.15
N CYS A 140 2.19 -10.62 -1.05
CA CYS A 140 3.01 -11.82 -0.88
C CYS A 140 2.40 -12.83 0.10
N HIS A 141 1.61 -12.38 1.06
CA HIS A 141 1.01 -13.19 2.12
C HIS A 141 -0.51 -13.24 1.98
N VAL A 142 -1.00 -14.39 1.55
CA VAL A 142 -2.45 -14.64 1.60
C VAL A 142 -2.91 -14.66 3.07
N ASN A 143 -3.97 -13.92 3.37
CA ASN A 143 -4.54 -13.85 4.71
C ASN A 143 -6.07 -13.88 4.64
N SER A 144 -6.67 -14.98 5.09
CA SER A 144 -8.13 -15.19 5.12
C SER A 144 -8.85 -14.32 6.16
N ASP A 145 -8.10 -13.73 7.11
CA ASP A 145 -8.68 -12.90 8.18
C ASP A 145 -8.90 -11.44 7.72
N LEU A 146 -8.49 -11.10 6.49
CA LEU A 146 -8.78 -9.80 5.90
C LEU A 146 -10.28 -9.67 5.63
N SER A 147 -10.99 -8.91 6.43
CA SER A 147 -12.41 -8.63 6.24
C SER A 147 -12.61 -7.44 5.30
N ASN A 148 -13.56 -7.57 4.36
CA ASN A 148 -13.88 -6.52 3.38
C ASN A 148 -12.66 -5.96 2.66
N ALA A 149 -11.67 -6.82 2.39
CA ALA A 149 -10.42 -6.40 1.76
C ALA A 149 -10.67 -5.86 0.35
N PRO A 150 -9.97 -4.77 -0.02
CA PRO A 150 -9.93 -4.34 -1.41
C PRO A 150 -9.39 -5.46 -2.31
N ASP A 151 -9.90 -5.52 -3.54
CA ASP A 151 -9.41 -6.46 -4.55
C ASP A 151 -8.01 -6.05 -5.01
N ASN A 152 -7.00 -6.59 -4.35
CA ASN A 152 -5.60 -6.40 -4.66
C ASN A 152 -4.99 -7.73 -5.14
N MET A 153 -3.95 -7.62 -5.97
CA MET A 153 -3.17 -8.79 -6.36
C MET A 153 -2.63 -9.50 -5.11
N ALA A 154 -2.88 -10.79 -5.01
CA ALA A 154 -2.33 -11.66 -3.98
C ALA A 154 -1.58 -12.82 -4.64
N LEU A 155 -0.32 -12.99 -4.25
CA LEU A 155 0.56 -14.04 -4.73
C LEU A 155 0.93 -14.96 -3.55
N THR A 156 1.06 -16.25 -3.81
CA THR A 156 1.49 -17.21 -2.77
C THR A 156 3.02 -17.31 -2.70
N VAL A 157 3.68 -16.16 -2.57
CA VAL A 157 5.15 -16.08 -2.49
C VAL A 157 5.64 -16.31 -1.08
N GLY A 158 4.92 -15.77 -0.08
CA GLY A 158 5.16 -15.96 1.34
C GLY A 158 4.18 -16.97 1.95
N PRO A 159 4.40 -17.39 3.21
CA PRO A 159 3.46 -18.26 3.91
C PRO A 159 2.08 -17.58 4.07
N ALA A 160 1.01 -18.38 3.97
CA ALA A 160 -0.32 -17.92 4.35
C ALA A 160 -0.35 -17.56 5.83
N LEU A 161 -0.99 -16.44 6.19
CA LEU A 161 -1.02 -15.92 7.56
C LEU A 161 -2.40 -15.99 8.22
N GLY A 162 -3.46 -16.17 7.44
CA GLY A 162 -4.81 -16.26 7.97
C GLY A 162 -5.01 -17.43 8.92
N ALA A 163 -5.88 -17.25 9.92
CA ALA A 163 -6.25 -18.24 10.95
C ALA A 163 -5.07 -18.80 11.76
N ARG A 164 -3.89 -18.18 11.72
CA ARG A 164 -2.70 -18.70 12.42
C ARG A 164 -2.54 -18.14 13.83
N HIS A 165 -3.21 -17.06 14.17
CA HIS A 165 -3.13 -16.40 15.48
C HIS A 165 -1.70 -16.35 16.03
N LEU A 166 -0.81 -15.74 15.25
CA LEU A 166 0.63 -15.72 15.54
C LEU A 166 0.92 -14.94 16.83
N ALA A 167 1.86 -15.43 17.63
CA ALA A 167 2.28 -14.71 18.83
C ALA A 167 2.77 -13.29 18.47
N ARG A 168 2.28 -12.29 19.19
CA ARG A 168 2.52 -10.88 18.90
C ARG A 168 4.01 -10.53 18.85
N GLU A 169 4.76 -11.01 19.82
CA GLU A 169 6.20 -10.79 19.95
C GLU A 169 6.98 -11.40 18.77
N TYR A 170 6.55 -12.59 18.33
CA TYR A 170 7.13 -13.24 17.15
C TYR A 170 6.89 -12.39 15.89
N VAL A 171 5.68 -11.87 15.70
CA VAL A 171 5.37 -11.01 14.55
C VAL A 171 6.20 -9.73 14.59
N ILE A 172 6.25 -9.04 15.74
CA ILE A 172 7.05 -7.81 15.91
C ILE A 172 8.52 -8.09 15.57
N GLN A 173 9.08 -9.18 16.08
CA GLN A 173 10.47 -9.57 15.81
C GLN A 173 10.70 -9.79 14.31
N LYS A 174 9.78 -10.46 13.62
CA LYS A 174 9.88 -10.71 12.17
C LYS A 174 9.74 -9.44 11.34
N LEU A 175 8.87 -8.51 11.75
CA LEU A 175 8.68 -7.24 11.08
C LEU A 175 9.89 -6.29 11.25
N LYS A 176 10.53 -6.32 12.40
CA LYS A 176 11.71 -5.47 12.70
C LYS A 176 13.03 -6.05 12.19
N ASN A 177 13.12 -7.37 12.08
CA ASN A 177 14.31 -8.07 11.60
C ASN A 177 13.92 -9.01 10.44
N PRO A 178 13.43 -8.47 9.31
CA PRO A 178 13.03 -9.29 8.19
C PRO A 178 14.27 -9.92 7.54
N ASN A 179 14.09 -11.13 6.97
CA ASN A 179 15.09 -11.66 6.06
C ASN A 179 14.95 -10.92 4.72
N SER A 180 15.76 -9.89 4.50
CA SER A 180 15.68 -8.99 3.34
C SER A 180 15.86 -9.68 1.99
N GLN A 181 16.38 -10.90 1.95
CA GLN A 181 16.46 -11.70 0.72
C GLN A 181 15.09 -12.26 0.31
N VAL A 182 14.15 -12.37 1.25
CA VAL A 182 12.81 -12.96 1.03
C VAL A 182 11.72 -11.94 1.33
N MET A 183 11.79 -11.27 2.47
CA MET A 183 10.83 -10.28 2.94
C MET A 183 11.52 -8.91 3.05
N PRO A 184 11.04 -7.86 2.36
CA PRO A 184 11.73 -6.57 2.38
C PRO A 184 11.64 -5.91 3.76
N ASP A 185 12.68 -5.16 4.10
CA ASP A 185 12.58 -4.18 5.19
C ASP A 185 11.75 -2.98 4.70
N LEU A 186 10.65 -2.73 5.36
CA LEU A 186 9.72 -1.64 5.05
C LEU A 186 9.91 -0.41 5.94
N GLY A 187 10.86 -0.45 6.88
CA GLY A 187 11.13 0.64 7.81
C GLY A 187 9.92 0.95 8.72
N LEU A 188 9.23 -0.10 9.20
CA LEU A 188 8.05 0.09 10.04
C LEU A 188 8.38 0.75 11.37
N THR A 189 7.57 1.72 11.77
CA THR A 189 7.62 2.25 13.13
C THR A 189 7.19 1.20 14.16
N ASP A 190 7.54 1.41 15.43
CA ASP A 190 7.11 0.52 16.53
C ASP A 190 5.60 0.42 16.62
N ALA A 191 4.91 1.54 16.42
CA ALA A 191 3.45 1.59 16.44
C ALA A 191 2.82 0.79 15.27
N GLU A 192 3.38 0.91 14.06
CA GLU A 192 2.90 0.16 12.89
C GLU A 192 3.15 -1.35 13.06
N ALA A 193 4.34 -1.74 13.51
CA ALA A 193 4.67 -3.13 13.78
C ALA A 193 3.74 -3.72 14.87
N ALA A 194 3.49 -2.97 15.94
CA ALA A 194 2.58 -3.37 17.01
C ALA A 194 1.14 -3.53 16.54
N ALA A 195 0.66 -2.64 15.66
CA ALA A 195 -0.69 -2.72 15.10
C ALA A 195 -0.84 -3.94 14.17
N ILE A 196 0.10 -4.14 13.25
CA ILE A 196 0.10 -5.33 12.36
C ILE A 196 0.18 -6.61 13.20
N ALA A 197 1.00 -6.64 14.24
CA ALA A 197 1.10 -7.79 15.14
C ALA A 197 -0.22 -8.05 15.88
N ALA A 198 -0.92 -7.01 16.33
CA ALA A 198 -2.24 -7.16 16.96
C ALA A 198 -3.25 -7.79 15.98
N PHE A 199 -3.29 -7.33 14.74
CA PHE A 199 -4.13 -7.91 13.69
C PHE A 199 -3.82 -9.40 13.45
N LEU A 200 -2.55 -9.76 13.25
CA LEU A 200 -2.14 -11.13 12.96
C LEU A 200 -2.26 -12.08 14.17
N SER A 201 -2.37 -11.54 15.37
CA SER A 201 -2.57 -12.33 16.59
C SER A 201 -4.04 -12.63 16.89
N THR A 202 -4.94 -11.69 16.57
CA THR A 202 -6.37 -11.79 16.91
C THR A 202 -7.26 -12.04 15.70
N GLY A 203 -6.75 -11.86 14.48
CA GLY A 203 -7.57 -11.69 13.29
C GLY A 203 -8.26 -10.32 13.27
N ALA A 204 -9.02 -10.02 12.20
CA ALA A 204 -9.89 -8.85 12.20
C ALA A 204 -10.93 -9.04 13.30
N ALA A 205 -11.08 -8.04 14.17
CA ALA A 205 -12.23 -8.02 15.05
C ALA A 205 -13.48 -8.10 14.15
N ALA A 206 -14.33 -9.09 14.37
CA ALA A 206 -15.59 -9.18 13.66
C ALA A 206 -16.29 -7.82 13.88
N SER A 207 -16.33 -7.01 12.81
CA SER A 207 -17.08 -5.75 12.84
C SER A 207 -18.52 -6.13 13.09
N GLY A 208 -18.93 -6.09 14.37
CA GLY A 208 -20.29 -6.37 14.79
C GLY A 208 -21.21 -5.45 14.03
N GLY A 209 -21.88 -6.01 13.02
CA GLY A 209 -23.04 -5.38 12.43
C GLY A 209 -24.07 -5.14 13.52
N ARG A 210 -24.46 -3.91 13.72
CA ARG A 210 -25.75 -3.51 14.26
C ARG A 210 -26.29 -2.42 13.34
#